data_9ca8e1978629d552214742586878fc6a
#
_entry.id   9ca8e1978629d552214742586878fc6a
#
_cell.length_a   1.000
_cell.length_b   1.000
_cell.length_c   1.000
_cell.angle_alpha   90.00
_cell.angle_beta   90.00
_cell.angle_gamma   90.00
#
_symmetry.space_group_name_H-M   'P 1'
#
loop_
_entity.id
_entity.type
_entity.pdbx_description
1 polymer ?
#
loop_
_entity_poly.entity_id
_entity_poly.type
_entity_poly.pdbx_seq_one_letter_code
_entity_poly.pdbx_strand_id
1 'polypeptide(L)'
;MNVNIKNIFRLLKKEDPNIIDSWDKMPVGFLKDMHRITSDEKLSEDDKSLQAAAILARMPYDTLLNLPLDEAQELVARTAFLYEKPEKKKIKKNYTLNGRIYVPLMSMEDMTTAQFIDFNSLINDLDERLPEILSIFLVPKGHKYNDGYDKNTVVKDISERLMVTEALGMASFFINGYKAYAIRTLLYSEAALEVAMWKAPKELRPQAREVMKAVRRLREEIRSSYGFRL
;
A
#
# COMPACT_ATOMS: atom_id res chain seq x y z
N MET A 1 8.22 23.91 -24.25
CA MET A 1 6.79 23.75 -23.89
C MET A 1 6.35 25.05 -23.26
N ASN A 2 5.52 25.86 -23.94
CA ASN A 2 5.02 27.10 -23.33
C ASN A 2 3.95 26.73 -22.32
N VAL A 3 4.32 26.70 -21.04
CA VAL A 3 3.34 26.57 -19.94
C VAL A 3 2.57 27.88 -19.88
N ASN A 4 1.28 27.81 -20.15
CA ASN A 4 0.42 28.97 -20.20
C ASN A 4 0.20 29.49 -18.76
N ILE A 5 0.82 30.63 -18.42
CA ILE A 5 0.74 31.30 -17.11
C ILE A 5 -0.71 31.45 -16.62
N LYS A 6 -1.69 31.65 -17.52
CA LYS A 6 -3.13 31.69 -17.16
C LYS A 6 -3.64 30.38 -16.56
N ASN A 7 -3.03 29.22 -16.91
CA ASN A 7 -3.39 27.94 -16.30
C ASN A 7 -2.79 27.78 -14.90
N ILE A 8 -1.65 28.42 -14.62
CA ILE A 8 -1.02 28.44 -13.29
C ILE A 8 -1.90 29.23 -12.32
N PHE A 9 -2.37 30.43 -12.73
CA PHE A 9 -3.32 31.21 -11.93
C PHE A 9 -4.64 30.49 -11.63
N ARG A 10 -5.04 29.53 -12.47
CA ARG A 10 -6.20 28.67 -12.23
C ARG A 10 -5.91 27.59 -11.19
N LEU A 11 -4.65 27.10 -11.12
CA LEU A 11 -4.20 26.15 -10.12
C LEU A 11 -4.15 26.73 -8.71
N LEU A 12 -3.93 28.04 -8.58
CA LEU A 12 -3.84 28.74 -7.29
C LEU A 12 -5.20 29.11 -6.70
N LYS A 13 -6.30 29.03 -7.46
CA LYS A 13 -7.63 29.21 -6.88
C LYS A 13 -7.95 28.07 -5.93
N LYS A 14 -8.43 28.42 -4.73
CA LYS A 14 -8.76 27.55 -3.59
C LYS A 14 -9.64 26.33 -3.92
N GLU A 15 -10.19 26.26 -5.14
CA GLU A 15 -11.18 25.30 -5.62
C GLU A 15 -10.74 24.48 -6.85
N ASP A 16 -9.44 24.45 -7.22
CA ASP A 16 -9.04 23.64 -8.36
C ASP A 16 -9.12 22.14 -7.96
N PRO A 17 -10.02 21.37 -8.57
CA PRO A 17 -10.21 19.96 -8.26
C PRO A 17 -9.00 19.08 -8.62
N ASN A 18 -8.01 19.64 -9.34
CA ASN A 18 -6.79 18.92 -9.73
C ASN A 18 -5.68 19.03 -8.69
N ILE A 19 -5.79 19.93 -7.70
CA ILE A 19 -4.79 20.07 -6.64
C ILE A 19 -5.03 19.00 -5.59
N ILE A 20 -3.96 18.24 -5.31
CA ILE A 20 -3.94 17.28 -4.22
C ILE A 20 -3.54 18.02 -2.94
N ASP A 21 -4.49 18.26 -2.07
CA ASP A 21 -4.36 19.02 -0.81
C ASP A 21 -4.77 18.19 0.43
N SER A 22 -5.02 16.91 0.22
CA SER A 22 -5.41 16.00 1.30
C SER A 22 -5.16 14.53 0.91
N TRP A 23 -5.04 13.66 1.90
CA TRP A 23 -4.93 12.21 1.71
C TRP A 23 -6.12 11.60 0.99
N ASP A 24 -7.30 12.22 1.10
CA ASP A 24 -8.53 11.78 0.44
C ASP A 24 -8.57 12.06 -1.05
N LYS A 25 -7.74 13.00 -1.52
CA LYS A 25 -7.60 13.35 -2.93
C LYS A 25 -6.33 12.78 -3.57
N MET A 26 -5.45 12.21 -2.77
CA MET A 26 -4.18 11.68 -3.23
C MET A 26 -4.34 10.25 -3.73
N PRO A 27 -4.13 9.96 -5.04
CA PRO A 27 -4.06 8.61 -5.56
C PRO A 27 -2.89 7.84 -4.96
N VAL A 28 -3.08 6.53 -4.72
CA VAL A 28 -2.05 5.70 -4.05
C VAL A 28 -0.74 5.61 -4.82
N GLY A 29 -0.75 5.78 -6.14
CA GLY A 29 0.47 5.80 -6.95
C GLY A 29 1.47 6.89 -6.59
N PHE A 30 1.00 8.00 -5.98
CA PHE A 30 1.88 9.07 -5.53
C PHE A 30 2.72 8.70 -4.29
N LEU A 31 2.32 7.68 -3.51
CA LEU A 31 3.08 7.26 -2.32
C LEU A 31 4.52 6.87 -2.66
N LYS A 32 4.73 6.20 -3.78
CA LYS A 32 6.08 5.83 -4.23
C LYS A 32 6.97 7.05 -4.46
N ASP A 33 6.43 8.09 -5.11
CA ASP A 33 7.19 9.32 -5.34
C ASP A 33 7.45 10.07 -4.03
N MET A 34 6.46 10.11 -3.12
CA MET A 34 6.64 10.70 -1.79
C MET A 34 7.69 9.95 -0.99
N HIS A 35 7.65 8.61 -0.99
CA HIS A 35 8.65 7.79 -0.29
C HIS A 35 10.07 8.06 -0.84
N ARG A 36 10.23 8.11 -2.16
CA ARG A 36 11.52 8.43 -2.81
C ARG A 36 12.07 9.77 -2.36
N ILE A 37 11.23 10.81 -2.32
CA ILE A 37 11.65 12.16 -1.89
C ILE A 37 12.02 12.18 -0.41
N THR A 38 11.18 11.61 0.44
CA THR A 38 11.40 11.64 1.90
C THR A 38 12.62 10.81 2.32
N SER A 39 12.91 9.74 1.59
CA SER A 39 14.06 8.84 1.87
C SER A 39 15.37 9.34 1.27
N ASP A 40 15.38 10.37 0.42
CA ASP A 40 16.60 10.90 -0.15
C ASP A 40 17.34 11.79 0.86
N GLU A 41 18.42 11.24 1.42
CA GLU A 41 19.27 11.93 2.40
C GLU A 41 20.09 13.09 1.81
N LYS A 42 20.15 13.21 0.47
CA LYS A 42 20.89 14.28 -0.19
C LYS A 42 20.06 15.56 -0.35
N LEU A 43 18.74 15.44 -0.23
CA LEU A 43 17.84 16.58 -0.34
C LEU A 43 17.69 17.29 1.01
N SER A 44 17.73 18.63 0.98
CA SER A 44 17.32 19.42 2.13
C SER A 44 15.80 19.29 2.38
N GLU A 45 15.32 19.60 3.59
CA GLU A 45 13.89 19.56 3.90
C GLU A 45 13.10 20.57 3.04
N ASP A 46 13.71 21.70 2.68
CA ASP A 46 13.10 22.67 1.76
C ASP A 46 12.97 22.07 0.35
N ASP A 47 14.02 21.42 -0.17
CA ASP A 47 13.96 20.76 -1.48
C ASP A 47 12.93 19.62 -1.49
N LYS A 48 12.84 18.83 -0.43
CA LYS A 48 11.81 17.79 -0.28
C LYS A 48 10.41 18.38 -0.36
N SER A 49 10.18 19.48 0.37
CA SER A 49 8.89 20.18 0.39
C SER A 49 8.52 20.75 -0.98
N LEU A 50 9.49 21.36 -1.68
CA LEU A 50 9.29 21.89 -3.03
C LEU A 50 9.04 20.77 -4.06
N GLN A 51 9.78 19.67 -4.01
CA GLN A 51 9.54 18.53 -4.89
C GLN A 51 8.18 17.87 -4.64
N ALA A 52 7.79 17.71 -3.38
CA ALA A 52 6.47 17.20 -3.02
C ALA A 52 5.37 18.13 -3.56
N ALA A 53 5.52 19.46 -3.40
CA ALA A 53 4.57 20.44 -3.93
C ALA A 53 4.45 20.37 -5.46
N ALA A 54 5.57 20.22 -6.19
CA ALA A 54 5.57 20.10 -7.63
C ALA A 54 4.81 18.84 -8.10
N ILE A 55 5.05 17.70 -7.45
CA ILE A 55 4.37 16.42 -7.75
C ILE A 55 2.86 16.53 -7.47
N LEU A 56 2.46 17.04 -6.31
CA LEU A 56 1.05 17.17 -5.93
C LEU A 56 0.29 18.19 -6.78
N ALA A 57 1.00 19.22 -7.25
CA ALA A 57 0.48 20.20 -8.23
C ALA A 57 0.55 19.66 -9.68
N ARG A 58 1.10 18.46 -9.90
CA ARG A 58 1.29 17.84 -11.23
C ARG A 58 2.04 18.73 -12.21
N MET A 59 3.05 19.46 -11.73
CA MET A 59 3.90 20.32 -12.55
C MET A 59 5.36 19.88 -12.50
N PRO A 60 6.16 20.18 -13.54
CA PRO A 60 7.61 19.98 -13.51
C PRO A 60 8.25 20.81 -12.39
N TYR A 61 9.26 20.24 -11.71
CA TYR A 61 9.96 20.91 -10.61
C TYR A 61 10.56 22.27 -11.05
N ASP A 62 11.17 22.34 -12.22
CA ASP A 62 11.71 23.58 -12.79
C ASP A 62 10.62 24.64 -12.99
N THR A 63 9.38 24.24 -13.27
CA THR A 63 8.27 25.16 -13.40
C THR A 63 7.92 25.78 -12.04
N LEU A 64 7.92 24.98 -10.96
CA LEU A 64 7.67 25.47 -9.61
C LEU A 64 8.76 26.45 -9.15
N LEU A 65 10.05 26.14 -9.45
CA LEU A 65 11.17 27.00 -9.10
C LEU A 65 11.14 28.37 -9.82
N ASN A 66 10.46 28.49 -10.94
CA ASN A 66 10.30 29.73 -11.70
C ASN A 66 8.99 30.49 -11.35
N LEU A 67 8.21 30.03 -10.37
CA LEU A 67 7.06 30.78 -9.86
C LEU A 67 7.49 31.94 -8.97
N PRO A 68 6.66 32.99 -8.85
CA PRO A 68 6.80 33.97 -7.78
C PRO A 68 6.87 33.29 -6.41
N LEU A 69 7.65 33.86 -5.49
CA LEU A 69 7.92 33.27 -4.19
C LEU A 69 6.64 32.97 -3.38
N ASP A 70 5.70 33.89 -3.39
CA ASP A 70 4.40 33.78 -2.72
C ASP A 70 3.55 32.65 -3.27
N GLU A 71 3.56 32.43 -4.59
CA GLU A 71 2.86 31.34 -5.25
C GLU A 71 3.50 29.98 -4.91
N ALA A 72 4.83 29.90 -4.94
CA ALA A 72 5.54 28.69 -4.55
C ALA A 72 5.30 28.34 -3.08
N GLN A 73 5.32 29.33 -2.17
CA GLN A 73 5.01 29.14 -0.75
C GLN A 73 3.58 28.66 -0.53
N GLU A 74 2.61 29.17 -1.28
CA GLU A 74 1.23 28.69 -1.19
C GLU A 74 1.12 27.23 -1.58
N LEU A 75 1.80 26.79 -2.65
CA LEU A 75 1.82 25.38 -3.06
C LEU A 75 2.48 24.50 -1.99
N VAL A 76 3.60 24.92 -1.42
CA VAL A 76 4.24 24.20 -0.31
C VAL A 76 3.32 24.14 0.91
N ALA A 77 2.63 25.22 1.28
CA ALA A 77 1.70 25.21 2.40
C ALA A 77 0.56 24.18 2.22
N ARG A 78 0.14 23.92 0.98
CA ARG A 78 -0.89 22.91 0.69
C ARG A 78 -0.41 21.47 0.89
N THR A 79 0.90 21.23 0.99
CA THR A 79 1.46 19.90 1.29
C THR A 79 1.46 19.56 2.78
N ALA A 80 1.02 20.47 3.65
CA ALA A 80 1.04 20.31 5.11
C ALA A 80 0.35 19.01 5.59
N PHE A 81 -0.66 18.54 4.87
CA PHE A 81 -1.35 17.28 5.19
C PHE A 81 -0.42 16.06 5.16
N LEU A 82 0.72 16.10 4.44
CA LEU A 82 1.70 15.01 4.40
C LEU A 82 2.33 14.75 5.76
N TYR A 83 2.36 15.73 6.66
CA TYR A 83 2.84 15.59 8.04
C TYR A 83 1.77 15.05 8.99
N GLU A 84 0.53 14.93 8.52
CA GLU A 84 -0.57 14.37 9.28
C GLU A 84 -0.73 12.88 8.98
N LYS A 85 -1.14 12.12 9.98
CA LYS A 85 -1.41 10.71 9.78
C LYS A 85 -2.69 10.52 8.95
N PRO A 86 -2.64 9.80 7.81
CA PRO A 86 -3.82 9.56 7.00
C PRO A 86 -4.86 8.72 7.75
N GLU A 87 -6.12 9.11 7.64
CA GLU A 87 -7.24 8.34 8.14
C GLU A 87 -7.47 7.11 7.24
N LYS A 88 -7.66 5.95 7.86
CA LYS A 88 -7.92 4.69 7.15
C LYS A 88 -9.42 4.50 6.95
N LYS A 89 -9.88 4.51 5.71
CA LYS A 89 -11.29 4.25 5.39
C LYS A 89 -11.63 2.76 5.48
N LYS A 90 -12.89 2.49 5.86
CA LYS A 90 -13.40 1.11 5.83
C LYS A 90 -13.47 0.58 4.40
N ILE A 91 -13.22 -0.72 4.24
CA ILE A 91 -13.33 -1.40 2.95
C ILE A 91 -14.77 -1.34 2.45
N LYS A 92 -14.92 -0.96 1.18
CA LYS A 92 -16.19 -0.99 0.43
C LYS A 92 -16.40 -2.37 -0.20
N LYS A 93 -17.64 -2.73 -0.48
CA LYS A 93 -17.96 -3.97 -1.21
C LYS A 93 -17.49 -3.96 -2.66
N ASN A 94 -17.41 -2.79 -3.27
CA ASN A 94 -16.96 -2.58 -4.65
C ASN A 94 -16.23 -1.23 -4.77
N TYR A 95 -15.30 -1.16 -5.70
CA TYR A 95 -14.59 0.05 -6.10
C TYR A 95 -14.78 0.28 -7.60
N THR A 96 -15.12 1.49 -8.00
CA THR A 96 -15.18 1.86 -9.42
C THR A 96 -13.96 2.71 -9.75
N LEU A 97 -13.01 2.13 -10.50
CA LEU A 97 -11.74 2.75 -10.90
C LEU A 97 -11.70 2.78 -12.44
N ASN A 98 -11.50 3.94 -13.03
CA ASN A 98 -11.47 4.13 -14.50
C ASN A 98 -12.65 3.46 -15.23
N GLY A 99 -13.86 3.53 -14.65
CA GLY A 99 -15.07 2.93 -15.20
C GLY A 99 -15.20 1.40 -15.05
N ARG A 100 -14.22 0.73 -14.45
CA ARG A 100 -14.24 -0.70 -14.14
C ARG A 100 -14.62 -0.93 -12.69
N ILE A 101 -15.38 -1.99 -12.43
CA ILE A 101 -15.78 -2.37 -11.07
C ILE A 101 -14.82 -3.44 -10.56
N TYR A 102 -14.26 -3.21 -9.39
CA TYR A 102 -13.37 -4.13 -8.68
C TYR A 102 -14.02 -4.61 -7.39
N VAL A 103 -13.81 -5.87 -7.06
CA VAL A 103 -14.35 -6.51 -5.86
C VAL A 103 -13.18 -6.91 -4.97
N PRO A 104 -13.11 -6.43 -3.71
CA PRO A 104 -12.08 -6.85 -2.79
C PRO A 104 -12.34 -8.26 -2.25
N LEU A 105 -11.27 -9.00 -1.99
CA LEU A 105 -11.34 -10.23 -1.21
C LEU A 105 -11.75 -9.90 0.24
N MET A 106 -12.90 -10.38 0.68
CA MET A 106 -13.44 -10.04 2.00
C MET A 106 -13.08 -11.05 3.09
N SER A 107 -12.54 -12.20 2.74
CA SER A 107 -12.08 -13.23 3.68
C SER A 107 -10.75 -13.81 3.23
N MET A 108 -9.81 -14.00 4.15
CA MET A 108 -8.56 -14.70 3.87
C MET A 108 -8.78 -16.21 3.59
N GLU A 109 -9.90 -16.77 4.00
CA GLU A 109 -10.28 -18.16 3.72
C GLU A 109 -10.59 -18.37 2.24
N ASP A 110 -10.99 -17.32 1.53
CA ASP A 110 -11.26 -17.33 0.09
C ASP A 110 -10.00 -17.06 -0.76
N MET A 111 -8.85 -16.83 -0.11
CA MET A 111 -7.60 -16.53 -0.79
C MET A 111 -7.07 -17.79 -1.51
N THR A 112 -6.80 -17.65 -2.80
CA THR A 112 -6.21 -18.73 -3.60
C THR A 112 -4.73 -18.90 -3.28
N THR A 113 -4.17 -20.09 -3.56
CA THR A 113 -2.73 -20.36 -3.42
C THR A 113 -1.89 -19.40 -4.28
N ALA A 114 -2.35 -19.05 -5.48
CA ALA A 114 -1.67 -18.07 -6.33
C ALA A 114 -1.61 -16.67 -5.67
N GLN A 115 -2.72 -16.18 -5.10
CA GLN A 115 -2.74 -14.91 -4.36
C GLN A 115 -1.80 -14.95 -3.15
N PHE A 116 -1.76 -16.07 -2.43
CA PHE A 116 -0.86 -16.26 -1.29
C PHE A 116 0.61 -16.18 -1.69
N ILE A 117 1.01 -16.86 -2.77
CA ILE A 117 2.38 -16.84 -3.29
C ILE A 117 2.77 -15.44 -3.75
N ASP A 118 1.92 -14.79 -4.55
CA ASP A 118 2.17 -13.44 -5.08
C ASP A 118 2.26 -12.41 -3.94
N PHE A 119 1.38 -12.50 -2.93
CA PHE A 119 1.42 -11.64 -1.76
C PHE A 119 2.72 -11.80 -0.96
N ASN A 120 3.13 -13.04 -0.68
CA ASN A 120 4.38 -13.31 0.05
C ASN A 120 5.61 -12.79 -0.69
N SER A 121 5.59 -12.78 -2.01
CA SER A 121 6.71 -12.25 -2.81
C SER A 121 6.83 -10.74 -2.76
N LEU A 122 5.76 -10.02 -2.41
CA LEU A 122 5.68 -8.56 -2.48
C LEU A 122 5.59 -7.87 -1.11
N ILE A 123 5.20 -8.59 -0.05
CA ILE A 123 4.85 -7.98 1.25
C ILE A 123 6.01 -7.20 1.89
N ASN A 124 7.25 -7.55 1.59
CA ASN A 124 8.42 -6.87 2.11
C ASN A 124 8.67 -5.50 1.46
N ASP A 125 8.09 -5.26 0.28
CA ASP A 125 8.25 -4.04 -0.51
C ASP A 125 6.97 -3.17 -0.44
N LEU A 126 6.27 -3.19 0.68
CA LEU A 126 4.95 -2.60 0.84
C LEU A 126 4.90 -1.11 0.49
N ASP A 127 5.92 -0.35 0.91
CA ASP A 127 5.97 1.10 0.71
C ASP A 127 6.18 1.48 -0.76
N GLU A 128 6.86 0.62 -1.52
CA GLU A 128 7.13 0.87 -2.94
C GLU A 128 6.10 0.25 -3.89
N ARG A 129 5.47 -0.87 -3.46
CA ARG A 129 4.65 -1.73 -4.32
C ARG A 129 3.22 -1.91 -3.83
N LEU A 130 2.71 -0.92 -3.09
CA LEU A 130 1.35 -1.00 -2.55
C LEU A 130 0.26 -1.21 -3.62
N PRO A 131 0.29 -0.56 -4.80
CA PRO A 131 -0.70 -0.82 -5.85
C PRO A 131 -0.67 -2.27 -6.36
N GLU A 132 0.51 -2.85 -6.54
CA GLU A 132 0.68 -4.25 -6.97
C GLU A 132 0.15 -5.22 -5.91
N ILE A 133 0.46 -4.95 -4.64
CA ILE A 133 -0.03 -5.76 -3.51
C ILE A 133 -1.57 -5.69 -3.45
N LEU A 134 -2.15 -4.51 -3.59
CA LEU A 134 -3.60 -4.35 -3.59
C LEU A 134 -4.27 -5.02 -4.79
N SER A 135 -3.59 -5.10 -5.96
CA SER A 135 -4.10 -5.78 -7.14
C SER A 135 -4.28 -7.30 -6.95
N ILE A 136 -3.59 -7.89 -5.97
CA ILE A 136 -3.76 -9.31 -5.61
C ILE A 136 -5.15 -9.54 -4.98
N PHE A 137 -5.63 -8.57 -4.23
CA PHE A 137 -6.87 -8.68 -3.46
C PHE A 137 -8.05 -7.96 -4.11
N LEU A 138 -7.80 -7.09 -5.09
CA LEU A 138 -8.81 -6.29 -5.77
C LEU A 138 -8.96 -6.78 -7.21
N VAL A 139 -9.93 -7.66 -7.43
CA VAL A 139 -10.12 -8.36 -8.70
C VAL A 139 -11.27 -7.71 -9.51
N PRO A 140 -11.17 -7.59 -10.85
CA PRO A 140 -12.28 -7.11 -11.66
C PRO A 140 -13.53 -7.95 -11.44
N LYS A 141 -14.71 -7.29 -11.35
CA LYS A 141 -15.98 -7.95 -11.10
C LYS A 141 -16.27 -9.00 -12.19
N GLY A 142 -16.61 -10.21 -11.77
CA GLY A 142 -16.90 -11.34 -12.66
C GLY A 142 -15.69 -12.18 -13.04
N HIS A 143 -14.48 -11.81 -12.58
CA HIS A 143 -13.26 -12.58 -12.79
C HIS A 143 -12.78 -13.23 -11.48
N LYS A 144 -12.00 -14.28 -11.60
CA LYS A 144 -11.20 -14.85 -10.52
C LYS A 144 -9.76 -14.35 -10.65
N TYR A 145 -8.99 -14.43 -9.58
CA TYR A 145 -7.58 -14.05 -9.63
C TYR A 145 -6.83 -14.86 -10.70
N ASN A 146 -6.06 -14.17 -11.53
CA ASN A 146 -5.36 -14.72 -12.72
C ASN A 146 -6.26 -15.26 -13.86
N ASP A 147 -7.55 -14.91 -13.87
CA ASP A 147 -8.50 -15.42 -14.85
C ASP A 147 -8.78 -14.40 -15.97
N GLY A 148 -7.89 -14.38 -16.96
CA GLY A 148 -8.15 -13.73 -18.26
C GLY A 148 -8.23 -12.21 -18.26
N TYR A 149 -7.73 -11.49 -17.24
CA TYR A 149 -7.61 -10.05 -17.23
C TYR A 149 -6.14 -9.58 -17.16
N ASP A 150 -5.87 -8.39 -17.68
CA ASP A 150 -4.55 -7.77 -17.63
C ASP A 150 -4.26 -7.16 -16.24
N LYS A 151 -3.35 -7.79 -15.49
CA LYS A 151 -2.92 -7.31 -14.18
C LYS A 151 -2.32 -5.89 -14.22
N ASN A 152 -1.60 -5.54 -15.28
CA ASN A 152 -0.99 -4.21 -15.40
C ASN A 152 -2.07 -3.13 -15.47
N THR A 153 -3.17 -3.41 -16.16
CA THR A 153 -4.34 -2.54 -16.17
C THR A 153 -4.94 -2.36 -14.78
N VAL A 154 -5.04 -3.44 -13.99
CA VAL A 154 -5.54 -3.37 -12.60
C VAL A 154 -4.62 -2.52 -11.73
N VAL A 155 -3.31 -2.76 -11.78
CA VAL A 155 -2.30 -1.96 -11.03
C VAL A 155 -2.38 -0.49 -11.42
N LYS A 156 -2.50 -0.20 -12.72
CA LYS A 156 -2.64 1.17 -13.23
C LYS A 156 -3.92 1.85 -12.69
N ASP A 157 -5.07 1.17 -12.78
CA ASP A 157 -6.34 1.72 -12.29
C ASP A 157 -6.27 2.01 -10.77
N ILE A 158 -5.66 1.10 -10.00
CA ILE A 158 -5.43 1.29 -8.56
C ILE A 158 -4.53 2.49 -8.34
N SER A 159 -3.37 2.56 -9.00
CA SER A 159 -2.38 3.63 -8.84
C SER A 159 -2.97 5.02 -9.13
N GLU A 160 -3.80 5.12 -10.16
CA GLU A 160 -4.33 6.40 -10.64
C GLU A 160 -5.62 6.84 -9.93
N ARG A 161 -6.43 5.90 -9.39
CA ARG A 161 -7.80 6.19 -8.96
C ARG A 161 -8.17 5.76 -7.56
N LEU A 162 -7.40 4.87 -6.93
CA LEU A 162 -7.63 4.52 -5.55
C LEU A 162 -6.95 5.55 -4.63
N MET A 163 -7.72 6.18 -3.75
CA MET A 163 -7.18 7.18 -2.83
C MET A 163 -6.37 6.52 -1.71
N VAL A 164 -5.35 7.21 -1.22
CA VAL A 164 -4.46 6.72 -0.15
C VAL A 164 -5.24 6.25 1.07
N THR A 165 -6.24 7.00 1.52
CA THR A 165 -7.06 6.63 2.69
C THR A 165 -7.82 5.31 2.50
N GLU A 166 -8.29 5.03 1.30
CA GLU A 166 -8.94 3.76 0.94
C GLU A 166 -7.92 2.63 0.81
N ALA A 167 -6.80 2.89 0.14
CA ALA A 167 -5.70 1.94 -0.05
C ALA A 167 -5.13 1.46 1.28
N LEU A 168 -4.88 2.39 2.22
CA LEU A 168 -4.38 2.07 3.56
C LEU A 168 -5.40 1.30 4.40
N GLY A 169 -6.69 1.60 4.23
CA GLY A 169 -7.77 0.82 4.85
C GLY A 169 -7.77 -0.63 4.39
N MET A 170 -7.67 -0.85 3.08
CA MET A 170 -7.57 -2.19 2.48
C MET A 170 -6.28 -2.91 2.90
N ALA A 171 -5.13 -2.26 2.77
CA ALA A 171 -3.86 -2.86 3.14
C ALA A 171 -3.83 -3.28 4.62
N SER A 172 -4.34 -2.43 5.53
CA SER A 172 -4.46 -2.78 6.95
C SER A 172 -5.35 -4.00 7.17
N PHE A 173 -6.47 -4.10 6.47
CA PHE A 173 -7.36 -5.26 6.56
C PHE A 173 -6.67 -6.55 6.09
N PHE A 174 -6.03 -6.52 4.92
CA PHE A 174 -5.38 -7.71 4.36
C PHE A 174 -4.17 -8.15 5.18
N ILE A 175 -3.33 -7.21 5.64
CA ILE A 175 -2.19 -7.52 6.49
C ILE A 175 -2.64 -8.13 7.82
N ASN A 176 -3.65 -7.56 8.46
CA ASN A 176 -4.18 -8.09 9.72
C ASN A 176 -4.85 -9.45 9.52
N GLY A 177 -5.61 -9.63 8.45
CA GLY A 177 -6.20 -10.90 8.07
C GLY A 177 -5.15 -11.97 7.79
N TYR A 178 -4.10 -11.63 7.04
CA TYR A 178 -2.97 -12.51 6.75
C TYR A 178 -2.24 -12.92 8.03
N LYS A 179 -1.93 -11.97 8.93
CA LYS A 179 -1.32 -12.28 10.23
C LYS A 179 -2.17 -13.26 11.04
N ALA A 180 -3.46 -12.98 11.15
CA ALA A 180 -4.38 -13.85 11.89
C ALA A 180 -4.45 -15.26 11.28
N TYR A 181 -4.48 -15.36 9.94
CA TYR A 181 -4.47 -16.62 9.22
C TYR A 181 -3.16 -17.38 9.43
N ALA A 182 -2.01 -16.72 9.26
CA ALA A 182 -0.69 -17.32 9.45
C ALA A 182 -0.49 -17.82 10.89
N ILE A 183 -0.85 -17.00 11.90
CA ILE A 183 -0.77 -17.39 13.31
C ILE A 183 -1.66 -18.61 13.58
N ARG A 184 -2.89 -18.65 13.06
CA ARG A 184 -3.80 -19.79 13.21
C ARG A 184 -3.24 -21.05 12.58
N THR A 185 -2.68 -20.96 11.37
CA THR A 185 -2.04 -22.08 10.67
C THR A 185 -0.86 -22.64 11.47
N LEU A 186 -0.03 -21.76 12.04
CA LEU A 186 1.10 -22.19 12.88
C LEU A 186 0.63 -22.86 14.18
N LEU A 187 -0.44 -22.38 14.81
CA LEU A 187 -1.04 -23.03 15.98
C LEU A 187 -1.56 -24.43 15.66
N TYR A 188 -2.22 -24.63 14.52
CA TYR A 188 -2.62 -25.96 14.08
C TYR A 188 -1.43 -26.87 13.82
N SER A 189 -0.37 -26.34 13.21
CA SER A 189 0.87 -27.07 12.97
C SER A 189 1.56 -27.48 14.29
N GLU A 190 1.61 -26.59 15.29
CA GLU A 190 2.09 -26.91 16.63
C GLU A 190 1.31 -28.07 17.27
N ALA A 191 -0.01 -27.99 17.26
CA ALA A 191 -0.86 -29.01 17.83
C ALA A 191 -0.68 -30.38 17.11
N ALA A 192 -0.59 -30.35 15.78
CA ALA A 192 -0.33 -31.57 14.99
C ALA A 192 1.04 -32.16 15.30
N LEU A 193 2.09 -31.32 15.44
CA LEU A 193 3.42 -31.76 15.83
C LEU A 193 3.46 -32.34 17.24
N GLU A 194 2.73 -31.77 18.20
CA GLU A 194 2.60 -32.33 19.54
C GLU A 194 2.00 -33.75 19.50
N VAL A 195 0.89 -33.93 18.79
CA VAL A 195 0.27 -35.24 18.63
C VAL A 195 1.21 -36.23 17.95
N ALA A 196 1.90 -35.83 16.88
CA ALA A 196 2.88 -36.63 16.18
C ALA A 196 4.04 -37.04 17.09
N MET A 197 4.53 -36.12 17.92
CA MET A 197 5.64 -36.36 18.87
C MET A 197 5.26 -37.39 19.95
N TRP A 198 4.01 -37.41 20.40
CA TRP A 198 3.52 -38.41 21.36
C TRP A 198 3.55 -39.84 20.76
N LYS A 199 3.27 -39.94 19.46
CA LYS A 199 3.25 -41.23 18.71
C LYS A 199 4.61 -41.60 18.17
N ALA A 200 5.59 -40.68 18.12
CA ALA A 200 6.89 -40.92 17.53
C ALA A 200 7.80 -41.81 18.40
N PRO A 201 8.66 -42.67 17.79
CA PRO A 201 9.74 -43.34 18.47
C PRO A 201 10.59 -42.35 19.29
N LYS A 202 11.17 -42.84 20.42
CA LYS A 202 11.93 -41.98 21.34
C LYS A 202 13.09 -41.25 20.65
N GLU A 203 13.70 -41.87 19.67
CA GLU A 203 14.85 -41.42 18.90
C GLU A 203 14.54 -40.19 18.04
N LEU A 204 13.28 -40.04 17.57
CA LEU A 204 12.83 -38.94 16.72
C LEU A 204 12.29 -37.72 17.52
N ARG A 205 12.00 -37.86 18.80
CA ARG A 205 11.44 -36.82 19.65
C ARG A 205 12.32 -35.58 19.77
N PRO A 206 13.67 -35.65 19.84
CA PRO A 206 14.53 -34.48 19.85
C PRO A 206 14.38 -33.63 18.58
N GLN A 207 14.34 -34.27 17.40
CA GLN A 207 14.15 -33.57 16.12
C GLN A 207 12.79 -32.85 16.04
N ALA A 208 11.71 -33.54 16.47
CA ALA A 208 10.37 -32.95 16.52
C ALA A 208 10.32 -31.73 17.46
N ARG A 209 11.05 -31.74 18.58
CA ARG A 209 11.17 -30.59 19.49
C ARG A 209 11.84 -29.39 18.84
N GLU A 210 12.89 -29.61 18.04
CA GLU A 210 13.56 -28.51 17.31
C GLU A 210 12.64 -27.89 16.26
N VAL A 211 11.89 -28.70 15.51
CA VAL A 211 10.87 -28.20 14.57
C VAL A 211 9.81 -27.36 15.30
N MET A 212 9.34 -27.84 16.45
CA MET A 212 8.35 -27.09 17.25
C MET A 212 8.88 -25.74 17.75
N LYS A 213 10.16 -25.70 18.18
CA LYS A 213 10.80 -24.42 18.54
C LYS A 213 10.87 -23.45 17.36
N ALA A 214 11.18 -23.95 16.17
CA ALA A 214 11.22 -23.15 14.94
C ALA A 214 9.82 -22.59 14.60
N VAL A 215 8.77 -23.40 14.68
CA VAL A 215 7.37 -22.98 14.45
C VAL A 215 6.98 -21.89 15.46
N ARG A 216 7.32 -22.04 16.74
CA ARG A 216 7.05 -21.03 17.77
C ARG A 216 7.76 -19.71 17.51
N ARG A 217 9.05 -19.75 17.12
CA ARG A 217 9.80 -18.55 16.73
C ARG A 217 9.12 -17.83 15.57
N LEU A 218 8.81 -18.55 14.50
CA LEU A 218 8.15 -18.00 13.33
C LEU A 218 6.82 -17.32 13.68
N ARG A 219 6.04 -17.92 14.59
CA ARG A 219 4.80 -17.32 15.08
C ARG A 219 5.03 -15.99 15.80
N GLU A 220 6.05 -15.89 16.66
CA GLU A 220 6.38 -14.64 17.35
C GLU A 220 6.95 -13.58 16.38
N GLU A 221 7.74 -13.99 15.41
CA GLU A 221 8.22 -13.12 14.33
C GLU A 221 7.05 -12.53 13.53
N ILE A 222 6.05 -13.33 13.14
CA ILE A 222 4.86 -12.85 12.46
C ILE A 222 4.04 -11.91 13.35
N ARG A 223 3.96 -12.16 14.66
CA ARG A 223 3.28 -11.25 15.58
C ARG A 223 3.93 -9.88 15.66
N SER A 224 5.26 -9.83 15.65
CA SER A 224 6.04 -8.60 15.80
C SER A 224 6.26 -7.86 14.48
N SER A 225 6.20 -8.57 13.34
CA SER A 225 6.43 -8.02 12.01
C SER A 225 5.19 -7.33 11.43
N TYR A 226 5.37 -6.59 10.33
CA TYR A 226 4.33 -5.94 9.53
C TYR A 226 3.52 -4.87 10.28
N GLY A 227 4.18 -3.78 10.64
CA GLY A 227 3.54 -2.50 10.93
C GLY A 227 3.75 -1.55 9.77
N PHE A 228 2.71 -0.87 9.27
CA PHE A 228 2.88 0.31 8.43
C PHE A 228 3.67 1.34 9.26
N ARG A 229 4.90 1.64 8.84
CA ARG A 229 5.62 2.84 9.25
C ARG A 229 5.34 3.89 8.19
N LEU A 230 4.31 4.68 8.40
CA LEU A 230 4.10 5.94 7.70
C LEU A 230 4.70 7.05 8.53
#